data_607b7198de6636756c2ee7535fe361f4
#
_entry.id   607b7198de6636756c2ee7535fe361f4
#
_cell.length_a   1.000
_cell.length_b   1.000
_cell.length_c   1.000
_cell.angle_alpha   90.00
_cell.angle_beta   90.00
_cell.angle_gamma   90.00
#
_symmetry.space_group_name_H-M   'P 1'
#
loop_
_entity.id
_entity.type
_entity.pdbx_description
1 polymer ?
#
loop_
_entity_poly.entity_id
_entity_poly.type
_entity_poly.pdbx_seq_one_letter_code
_entity_poly.pdbx_strand_id
1 'polypeptide(L)'
;TAGEWSRRGKGEYDYVNNSTSVRNFWEERVKEVDGQEILYTVGMRGVHDGAMNGARTVEEQKRVLERVFADQRSLLQQYVNKDVTKVPQVFIPYKEVLDVYNAGLEVPEDIALMWCDDNYGYIKHFPTEAERARKGGNGIYYHVSYWGRPHDYLWLGTFSPYLLYQQMKQAYDHDVRKIWILNVGDIKPIEYQTELFLDMAWNIEDRKSVV
;
A
#
# COMPACT_ATOMS: atom_id res chain seq x y z
N THR A 1 -9.44 -4.83 7.54
CA THR A 1 -8.46 -5.87 7.92
C THR A 1 -9.14 -7.22 8.15
N ALA A 2 -8.39 -8.33 8.14
CA ALA A 2 -8.91 -9.67 8.42
C ALA A 2 -9.63 -9.74 9.78
N GLY A 3 -9.06 -9.12 10.80
CA GLY A 3 -9.64 -9.08 12.13
C GLY A 3 -10.94 -8.27 12.23
N GLU A 4 -11.11 -7.24 11.42
CA GLU A 4 -12.37 -6.51 11.35
C GLU A 4 -13.44 -7.28 10.57
N TRP A 5 -13.03 -7.89 9.45
CA TRP A 5 -13.94 -8.74 8.69
C TRP A 5 -14.49 -9.91 9.55
N SER A 6 -13.62 -10.59 10.29
CA SER A 6 -14.05 -11.70 11.16
C SER A 6 -15.06 -11.28 12.25
N ARG A 7 -15.07 -10.00 12.65
CA ARG A 7 -16.02 -9.46 13.66
C ARG A 7 -17.28 -8.89 13.05
N ARG A 8 -17.23 -8.31 11.85
CA ARG A 8 -18.30 -7.50 11.26
C ARG A 8 -18.75 -8.00 9.89
N GLY A 9 -17.89 -8.73 9.18
CA GLY A 9 -18.19 -9.26 7.85
C GLY A 9 -19.23 -10.37 7.90
N LYS A 10 -19.89 -10.59 6.78
CA LYS A 10 -20.86 -11.67 6.61
C LYS A 10 -20.42 -12.59 5.48
N GLY A 11 -20.16 -13.85 5.79
CA GLY A 11 -19.67 -14.84 4.84
C GLY A 11 -18.18 -14.70 4.54
N GLU A 12 -17.74 -15.25 3.42
CA GLU A 12 -16.35 -15.22 2.97
C GLU A 12 -15.92 -13.81 2.52
N TYR A 13 -14.66 -13.45 2.80
CA TYR A 13 -14.05 -12.25 2.23
C TYR A 13 -13.65 -12.54 0.78
N ASP A 14 -14.64 -12.56 -0.07
CA ASP A 14 -14.56 -12.94 -1.49
C ASP A 14 -15.43 -12.00 -2.31
N TYR A 15 -14.80 -11.17 -3.12
CA TYR A 15 -15.51 -10.17 -3.92
C TYR A 15 -16.21 -10.78 -5.14
N VAL A 16 -15.80 -11.96 -5.58
CA VAL A 16 -16.43 -12.66 -6.71
C VAL A 16 -17.79 -13.23 -6.29
N ASN A 17 -17.83 -13.92 -5.15
CA ASN A 17 -18.99 -14.65 -4.71
C ASN A 17 -19.82 -13.92 -3.62
N ASN A 18 -19.24 -12.91 -2.96
CA ASN A 18 -19.86 -12.20 -1.83
C ASN A 18 -19.69 -10.67 -1.92
N SER A 19 -19.69 -10.12 -3.12
CA SER A 19 -19.43 -8.69 -3.37
C SER A 19 -20.37 -7.76 -2.58
N THR A 20 -21.64 -8.11 -2.43
CA THR A 20 -22.63 -7.32 -1.68
C THR A 20 -22.23 -7.14 -0.22
N SER A 21 -21.85 -8.21 0.48
CA SER A 21 -21.45 -8.12 1.89
C SER A 21 -20.13 -7.37 2.05
N VAL A 22 -19.18 -7.59 1.14
CA VAL A 22 -17.88 -6.89 1.17
C VAL A 22 -18.08 -5.40 0.91
N ARG A 23 -18.93 -5.02 -0.06
CA ARG A 23 -19.24 -3.63 -0.35
C ARG A 23 -19.96 -2.96 0.83
N ASN A 24 -20.93 -3.61 1.46
CA ASN A 24 -21.61 -3.08 2.63
C ASN A 24 -20.65 -2.85 3.81
N PHE A 25 -19.70 -3.77 4.02
CA PHE A 25 -18.65 -3.61 5.02
C PHE A 25 -17.78 -2.37 4.75
N TRP A 26 -17.37 -2.13 3.50
CA TRP A 26 -16.63 -0.93 3.14
C TRP A 26 -17.47 0.34 3.34
N GLU A 27 -18.75 0.31 2.98
CA GLU A 27 -19.68 1.42 3.17
C GLU A 27 -19.81 1.81 4.65
N GLU A 28 -19.96 0.84 5.53
CA GLU A 28 -19.98 1.07 6.98
C GLU A 28 -18.68 1.74 7.44
N ARG A 29 -17.53 1.25 6.99
CA ARG A 29 -16.22 1.81 7.35
C ARG A 29 -16.03 3.24 6.85
N VAL A 30 -16.45 3.57 5.63
CA VAL A 30 -16.38 4.93 5.11
C VAL A 30 -17.25 5.88 5.94
N LYS A 31 -18.46 5.47 6.32
CA LYS A 31 -19.36 6.26 7.17
C LYS A 31 -18.83 6.49 8.58
N GLU A 32 -18.15 5.49 9.16
CA GLU A 32 -17.60 5.59 10.53
C GLU A 32 -16.46 6.61 10.66
N VAL A 33 -15.75 6.89 9.58
CA VAL A 33 -14.60 7.81 9.56
C VAL A 33 -14.95 9.18 8.95
N ASP A 34 -16.24 9.45 8.79
CA ASP A 34 -16.70 10.73 8.26
C ASP A 34 -16.18 11.91 9.11
N GLY A 35 -15.76 12.97 8.44
CA GLY A 35 -15.17 14.15 9.07
C GLY A 35 -13.73 13.99 9.57
N GLN A 36 -13.10 12.82 9.37
CA GLN A 36 -11.70 12.61 9.71
C GLN A 36 -10.80 12.84 8.48
N GLU A 37 -9.56 13.28 8.73
CA GLU A 37 -8.53 13.36 7.68
C GLU A 37 -7.95 11.96 7.41
N ILE A 38 -8.35 11.37 6.29
CA ILE A 38 -8.05 9.97 5.95
C ILE A 38 -7.36 9.86 4.59
N LEU A 39 -6.33 9.03 4.54
CA LEU A 39 -5.80 8.48 3.30
C LEU A 39 -6.45 7.10 3.07
N TYR A 40 -7.30 7.00 2.07
CA TYR A 40 -8.05 5.79 1.77
C TYR A 40 -7.20 4.80 0.96
N THR A 41 -6.94 3.63 1.52
CA THR A 41 -6.37 2.51 0.77
C THR A 41 -7.45 1.87 -0.07
N VAL A 42 -7.28 1.88 -1.39
CA VAL A 42 -8.17 1.24 -2.36
C VAL A 42 -7.54 -0.02 -2.94
N GLY A 43 -8.37 -0.91 -3.45
CA GLY A 43 -7.97 -2.23 -3.88
C GLY A 43 -8.37 -3.31 -2.88
N MET A 44 -7.95 -4.53 -3.14
CA MET A 44 -8.28 -5.69 -2.31
C MET A 44 -7.20 -6.76 -2.43
N ARG A 45 -6.94 -7.45 -1.33
CA ARG A 45 -6.22 -8.73 -1.23
C ARG A 45 -7.07 -9.71 -0.43
N GLY A 46 -6.60 -10.92 -0.24
CA GLY A 46 -7.21 -11.87 0.67
C GLY A 46 -6.96 -11.54 2.14
N VAL A 47 -7.48 -12.37 3.02
CA VAL A 47 -7.24 -12.26 4.46
C VAL A 47 -5.81 -12.73 4.81
N HIS A 48 -5.24 -12.20 5.89
CA HIS A 48 -3.90 -12.54 6.40
C HIS A 48 -2.79 -12.43 5.34
N ASP A 49 -2.81 -11.34 4.54
CA ASP A 49 -1.84 -11.10 3.45
C ASP A 49 -1.81 -12.20 2.36
N GLY A 50 -2.86 -12.99 2.28
CA GLY A 50 -3.03 -13.97 1.22
C GLY A 50 -3.51 -13.37 -0.10
N ALA A 51 -3.46 -14.19 -1.14
CA ALA A 51 -4.06 -13.85 -2.43
C ALA A 51 -5.58 -13.72 -2.33
N MET A 52 -6.17 -12.97 -3.28
CA MET A 52 -7.61 -12.75 -3.37
C MET A 52 -8.36 -14.07 -3.54
N ASN A 53 -9.42 -14.25 -2.75
CA ASN A 53 -10.34 -15.38 -2.94
C ASN A 53 -11.22 -15.18 -4.17
N GLY A 54 -11.65 -16.29 -4.80
CA GLY A 54 -12.57 -16.29 -5.93
C GLY A 54 -11.95 -15.96 -7.28
N ALA A 55 -10.75 -15.41 -7.35
CA ALA A 55 -10.02 -15.12 -8.58
C ALA A 55 -8.66 -15.83 -8.58
N ARG A 56 -8.46 -16.76 -9.49
CA ARG A 56 -7.29 -17.67 -9.50
C ARG A 56 -6.21 -17.25 -10.50
N THR A 57 -6.63 -16.63 -11.60
CA THR A 57 -5.70 -16.18 -12.65
C THR A 57 -5.46 -14.68 -12.54
N VAL A 58 -4.34 -14.22 -13.08
CA VAL A 58 -3.99 -12.78 -13.14
C VAL A 58 -5.10 -11.98 -13.83
N GLU A 59 -5.64 -12.51 -14.92
CA GLU A 59 -6.71 -11.87 -15.69
C GLU A 59 -8.03 -11.79 -14.90
N GLU A 60 -8.35 -12.80 -14.09
CA GLU A 60 -9.51 -12.75 -13.19
C GLU A 60 -9.30 -11.72 -12.08
N GLN A 61 -8.12 -11.71 -11.45
CA GLN A 61 -7.76 -10.75 -10.40
C GLN A 61 -7.79 -9.31 -10.92
N LYS A 62 -7.29 -9.07 -12.14
CA LYS A 62 -7.35 -7.78 -12.81
C LYS A 62 -8.78 -7.28 -12.93
N ARG A 63 -9.68 -8.08 -13.52
CA ARG A 63 -11.11 -7.72 -13.68
C ARG A 63 -11.80 -7.47 -12.33
N VAL A 64 -11.47 -8.26 -11.31
CA VAL A 64 -12.02 -8.05 -9.97
C VAL A 64 -11.51 -6.75 -9.37
N LEU A 65 -10.22 -6.44 -9.46
CA LEU A 65 -9.65 -5.19 -8.94
C LEU A 65 -10.23 -3.95 -9.63
N GLU A 66 -10.44 -3.99 -10.93
CA GLU A 66 -11.10 -2.89 -11.67
C GLU A 66 -12.52 -2.62 -11.15
N ARG A 67 -13.29 -3.68 -10.88
CA ARG A 67 -14.61 -3.55 -10.23
C ARG A 67 -14.49 -3.01 -8.80
N VAL A 68 -13.54 -3.52 -8.03
CA VAL A 68 -13.26 -3.07 -6.66
C VAL A 68 -12.95 -1.57 -6.64
N PHE A 69 -12.09 -1.07 -7.54
CA PHE A 69 -11.84 0.36 -7.67
C PHE A 69 -13.10 1.16 -7.96
N ALA A 70 -13.91 0.71 -8.92
CA ALA A 70 -15.15 1.39 -9.28
C ALA A 70 -16.11 1.48 -8.09
N ASP A 71 -16.31 0.38 -7.37
CA ASP A 71 -17.23 0.32 -6.25
C ASP A 71 -16.74 1.09 -5.01
N GLN A 72 -15.45 0.98 -4.66
CA GLN A 72 -14.88 1.75 -3.57
C GLN A 72 -14.90 3.25 -3.86
N ARG A 73 -14.56 3.66 -5.06
CA ARG A 73 -14.63 5.08 -5.49
C ARG A 73 -16.06 5.61 -5.52
N SER A 74 -17.03 4.78 -5.89
CA SER A 74 -18.45 5.13 -5.80
C SER A 74 -18.87 5.44 -4.36
N LEU A 75 -18.39 4.66 -3.38
CA LEU A 75 -18.64 4.92 -1.95
C LEU A 75 -17.95 6.22 -1.49
N LEU A 76 -16.70 6.44 -1.88
CA LEU A 76 -15.99 7.69 -1.57
C LEU A 76 -16.67 8.91 -2.19
N GLN A 77 -17.17 8.78 -3.43
CA GLN A 77 -17.92 9.85 -4.08
C GLN A 77 -19.23 10.16 -3.37
N GLN A 78 -19.89 9.14 -2.87
CA GLN A 78 -21.18 9.29 -2.20
C GLN A 78 -21.06 9.88 -0.80
N TYR A 79 -20.06 9.46 -0.02
CA TYR A 79 -19.99 9.73 1.41
C TYR A 79 -18.86 10.69 1.83
N VAL A 80 -17.84 10.91 0.99
CA VAL A 80 -16.69 11.73 1.34
C VAL A 80 -16.64 13.02 0.53
N ASN A 81 -16.56 12.90 -0.81
CA ASN A 81 -16.53 14.07 -1.69
C ASN A 81 -17.11 13.72 -3.06
N LYS A 82 -18.09 14.52 -3.53
CA LYS A 82 -18.70 14.35 -4.87
C LYS A 82 -17.67 14.32 -6.01
N ASP A 83 -16.58 15.06 -5.86
CA ASP A 83 -15.40 14.97 -6.72
C ASP A 83 -14.40 14.00 -6.10
N VAL A 84 -14.50 12.72 -6.45
CA VAL A 84 -13.67 11.65 -5.91
C VAL A 84 -12.17 11.84 -6.18
N THR A 85 -11.80 12.67 -7.16
CA THR A 85 -10.40 12.99 -7.47
C THR A 85 -9.73 13.86 -6.39
N LYS A 86 -10.53 14.50 -5.54
CA LYS A 86 -10.06 15.27 -4.39
C LYS A 86 -9.91 14.45 -3.10
N VAL A 87 -10.40 13.21 -3.11
CA VAL A 87 -10.24 12.29 -1.98
C VAL A 87 -8.86 11.66 -2.04
N PRO A 88 -8.03 11.77 -0.96
CA PRO A 88 -6.73 11.13 -0.92
C PRO A 88 -6.86 9.61 -0.98
N GLN A 89 -6.33 8.99 -2.02
CA GLN A 89 -6.42 7.55 -2.25
C GLN A 89 -5.04 6.97 -2.55
N VAL A 90 -4.80 5.75 -2.09
CA VAL A 90 -3.56 5.00 -2.35
C VAL A 90 -3.87 3.57 -2.73
N PHE A 91 -3.18 3.06 -3.73
CA PHE A 91 -3.15 1.65 -4.12
C PHE A 91 -1.76 1.07 -3.91
N ILE A 92 -1.69 -0.12 -3.35
CA ILE A 92 -0.43 -0.78 -2.97
C ILE A 92 -0.27 -2.06 -3.79
N PRO A 93 0.47 -2.04 -4.91
CA PRO A 93 0.79 -3.24 -5.69
C PRO A 93 1.88 -4.05 -4.97
N TYR A 94 1.47 -4.87 -4.00
CA TYR A 94 2.35 -5.65 -3.14
C TYR A 94 2.26 -7.15 -3.45
N LYS A 95 3.41 -7.85 -3.48
CA LYS A 95 3.51 -9.29 -3.78
C LYS A 95 2.79 -9.65 -5.09
N GLU A 96 1.83 -10.59 -5.04
CA GLU A 96 1.04 -11.04 -6.20
C GLU A 96 0.27 -9.92 -6.89
N VAL A 97 -0.09 -8.85 -6.18
CA VAL A 97 -0.79 -7.71 -6.78
C VAL A 97 0.12 -6.91 -7.71
N LEU A 98 1.44 -6.94 -7.48
CA LEU A 98 2.40 -6.35 -8.42
C LEU A 98 2.40 -7.08 -9.76
N ASP A 99 2.24 -8.40 -9.76
CA ASP A 99 2.13 -9.17 -11.00
C ASP A 99 0.86 -8.81 -11.77
N VAL A 100 -0.25 -8.61 -11.07
CA VAL A 100 -1.51 -8.14 -11.67
C VAL A 100 -1.37 -6.72 -12.24
N TYR A 101 -0.67 -5.83 -11.53
CA TYR A 101 -0.37 -4.49 -12.00
C TYR A 101 0.50 -4.52 -13.26
N ASN A 102 1.56 -5.31 -13.28
CA ASN A 102 2.46 -5.48 -14.42
C ASN A 102 1.77 -6.13 -15.63
N ALA A 103 0.71 -6.89 -15.42
CA ALA A 103 -0.15 -7.43 -16.48
C ALA A 103 -1.14 -6.38 -17.04
N GLY A 104 -0.99 -5.11 -16.68
CA GLY A 104 -1.75 -4.00 -17.24
C GLY A 104 -3.06 -3.72 -16.49
N LEU A 105 -3.10 -3.86 -15.16
CA LEU A 105 -4.20 -3.37 -14.34
C LEU A 105 -4.33 -1.84 -14.48
N GLU A 106 -5.49 -1.37 -14.88
CA GLU A 106 -5.78 0.04 -14.99
C GLU A 106 -6.12 0.63 -13.61
N VAL A 107 -5.22 1.46 -13.10
CA VAL A 107 -5.42 2.21 -11.85
C VAL A 107 -5.77 3.66 -12.19
N PRO A 108 -6.87 4.23 -11.67
CA PRO A 108 -7.22 5.63 -11.92
C PRO A 108 -6.07 6.60 -11.63
N GLU A 109 -5.87 7.58 -12.49
CA GLU A 109 -4.71 8.48 -12.51
C GLU A 109 -4.50 9.30 -11.23
N ASP A 110 -5.57 9.58 -10.51
CA ASP A 110 -5.58 10.35 -9.27
C ASP A 110 -5.24 9.53 -8.02
N ILE A 111 -5.19 8.20 -8.14
CA ILE A 111 -4.78 7.31 -7.06
C ILE A 111 -3.25 7.27 -6.99
N ALA A 112 -2.70 7.51 -5.80
CA ALA A 112 -1.26 7.35 -5.56
C ALA A 112 -0.85 5.88 -5.66
N LEU A 113 0.27 5.59 -6.31
CA LEU A 113 0.87 4.25 -6.33
C LEU A 113 1.88 4.15 -5.18
N MET A 114 1.72 3.15 -4.33
CA MET A 114 2.63 2.91 -3.21
C MET A 114 3.40 1.62 -3.42
N TRP A 115 4.67 1.76 -3.71
CA TRP A 115 5.59 0.67 -3.97
C TRP A 115 6.06 0.02 -2.66
N CYS A 116 6.55 -1.20 -2.72
CA CYS A 116 7.04 -1.92 -1.54
C CYS A 116 8.40 -2.55 -1.82
N ASP A 117 9.13 -2.82 -0.74
CA ASP A 117 10.30 -3.69 -0.79
C ASP A 117 9.93 -5.18 -0.81
N ASP A 118 10.94 -6.03 -0.95
CA ASP A 118 10.82 -7.48 -1.07
C ASP A 118 11.01 -8.22 0.25
N ASN A 119 10.92 -7.55 1.38
CA ASN A 119 11.19 -8.05 2.73
C ASN A 119 12.67 -8.37 3.02
N TYR A 120 13.57 -8.08 2.07
CA TYR A 120 15.02 -8.08 2.27
C TYR A 120 15.61 -6.68 2.15
N GLY A 121 14.74 -5.66 2.07
CA GLY A 121 15.12 -4.26 1.96
C GLY A 121 15.31 -3.75 0.54
N TYR A 122 15.06 -4.54 -0.51
CA TYR A 122 15.18 -4.12 -1.90
C TYR A 122 13.82 -3.76 -2.49
N ILE A 123 13.70 -2.55 -3.02
CA ILE A 123 12.49 -2.08 -3.72
C ILE A 123 12.38 -2.81 -5.06
N LYS A 124 11.26 -3.46 -5.29
CA LYS A 124 11.05 -4.31 -6.48
C LYS A 124 10.65 -3.54 -7.73
N HIS A 125 10.10 -2.36 -7.58
CA HIS A 125 9.66 -1.53 -8.69
C HIS A 125 9.95 -0.06 -8.39
N PHE A 126 10.68 0.59 -9.28
CA PHE A 126 10.84 2.04 -9.29
C PHE A 126 9.96 2.65 -10.38
N PRO A 127 9.28 3.76 -10.14
CA PRO A 127 8.38 4.35 -11.11
C PRO A 127 9.03 4.62 -12.46
N THR A 128 8.40 4.16 -13.51
CA THR A 128 8.67 4.52 -14.89
C THR A 128 8.35 5.99 -15.14
N GLU A 129 8.72 6.53 -16.30
CA GLU A 129 8.40 7.91 -16.67
C GLU A 129 6.87 8.15 -16.68
N ALA A 130 6.10 7.20 -17.20
CA ALA A 130 4.63 7.28 -17.23
C ALA A 130 4.04 7.29 -15.82
N GLU A 131 4.55 6.46 -14.91
CA GLU A 131 4.09 6.39 -13.53
C GLU A 131 4.47 7.64 -12.72
N ARG A 132 5.61 8.27 -13.03
CA ARG A 132 6.00 9.56 -12.42
C ARG A 132 5.10 10.71 -12.86
N ALA A 133 4.58 10.66 -14.08
CA ALA A 133 3.67 11.67 -14.62
C ALA A 133 2.24 11.61 -14.05
N ARG A 134 1.90 10.56 -13.29
CA ARG A 134 0.56 10.37 -12.72
C ARG A 134 0.20 11.46 -11.72
N LYS A 135 -1.06 11.92 -11.74
CA LYS A 135 -1.59 12.95 -10.81
C LYS A 135 -1.56 12.50 -9.35
N GLY A 136 -1.82 11.22 -9.10
CA GLY A 136 -1.80 10.63 -7.77
C GLY A 136 -0.41 10.63 -7.13
N GLY A 137 0.65 10.61 -7.97
CA GLY A 137 2.03 10.52 -7.52
C GLY A 137 2.41 9.14 -7.00
N ASN A 138 3.61 9.03 -6.42
CA ASN A 138 4.20 7.80 -5.97
C ASN A 138 4.61 7.86 -4.50
N GLY A 139 4.43 6.76 -3.79
CA GLY A 139 4.83 6.56 -2.41
C GLY A 139 5.59 5.25 -2.20
N ILE A 140 6.08 5.04 -0.99
CA ILE A 140 6.78 3.83 -0.57
C ILE A 140 6.23 3.32 0.76
N TYR A 141 6.06 2.02 0.86
CA TYR A 141 5.84 1.27 2.09
C TYR A 141 7.05 0.37 2.30
N TYR A 142 7.93 0.74 3.22
CA TYR A 142 9.21 0.07 3.44
C TYR A 142 9.24 -0.67 4.77
N HIS A 143 9.84 -1.86 4.82
CA HIS A 143 9.90 -2.69 6.01
C HIS A 143 11.29 -2.61 6.65
N VAL A 144 11.37 -2.25 7.93
CA VAL A 144 12.53 -2.44 8.80
C VAL A 144 12.30 -3.55 9.81
N SER A 145 11.09 -4.11 9.80
CA SER A 145 10.67 -5.30 10.52
C SER A 145 9.66 -6.06 9.68
N TYR A 146 9.72 -7.37 9.66
CA TYR A 146 8.82 -8.20 8.87
C TYR A 146 8.47 -9.50 9.58
N TRP A 147 7.17 -9.79 9.62
CA TRP A 147 6.66 -11.05 10.16
C TRP A 147 6.10 -11.91 9.04
N GLY A 148 6.75 -12.99 8.76
CA GLY A 148 6.27 -13.97 7.79
C GLY A 148 7.33 -14.44 6.81
N ARG A 149 6.88 -15.08 5.74
CA ARG A 149 7.75 -15.59 4.69
C ARG A 149 8.08 -14.50 3.66
N PRO A 150 9.25 -14.56 3.05
CA PRO A 150 10.25 -15.62 3.10
C PRO A 150 11.20 -15.55 4.31
N HIS A 151 11.23 -14.45 5.06
CA HIS A 151 12.19 -14.19 6.11
C HIS A 151 11.58 -13.36 7.24
N ASP A 152 11.59 -13.89 8.45
CA ASP A 152 11.17 -13.18 9.65
C ASP A 152 12.33 -12.38 10.24
N TYR A 153 12.11 -11.07 10.52
CA TYR A 153 12.99 -10.23 11.31
C TYR A 153 12.15 -9.24 12.13
N LEU A 154 11.72 -9.71 13.29
CA LEU A 154 10.78 -8.97 14.13
C LEU A 154 11.47 -8.03 15.09
N TRP A 155 12.56 -8.45 15.64
CA TRP A 155 13.20 -7.81 16.78
C TRP A 155 14.55 -7.15 16.45
N LEU A 156 15.35 -7.77 15.60
CA LEU A 156 16.63 -7.21 15.16
C LEU A 156 16.52 -6.63 13.75
N GLY A 157 17.03 -5.43 13.57
CA GLY A 157 17.27 -4.87 12.24
C GLY A 157 18.31 -5.72 11.52
N THR A 158 17.89 -6.47 10.49
CA THR A 158 18.75 -7.48 9.84
C THR A 158 19.49 -6.97 8.62
N PHE A 159 19.20 -5.78 8.16
CA PHE A 159 19.90 -5.19 7.03
C PHE A 159 20.53 -3.83 7.39
N SER A 160 21.56 -3.52 6.64
CA SER A 160 22.39 -2.33 6.86
C SER A 160 21.60 -1.04 6.71
N PRO A 161 21.81 -0.04 7.57
CA PRO A 161 21.33 1.32 7.35
C PRO A 161 21.77 1.90 5.98
N TYR A 162 22.90 1.47 5.46
CA TYR A 162 23.37 1.87 4.13
C TYR A 162 22.45 1.35 3.02
N LEU A 163 21.91 0.12 3.15
CA LEU A 163 20.91 -0.40 2.21
C LEU A 163 19.62 0.45 2.25
N LEU A 164 19.14 0.76 3.44
CA LEU A 164 18.00 1.67 3.63
C LEU A 164 18.25 2.99 2.92
N TYR A 165 19.40 3.63 3.18
CA TYR A 165 19.77 4.89 2.54
C TYR A 165 19.78 4.77 1.02
N GLN A 166 20.45 3.75 0.48
CA GLN A 166 20.54 3.53 -0.95
C GLN A 166 19.16 3.37 -1.60
N GLN A 167 18.31 2.56 -1.03
CA GLN A 167 16.99 2.28 -1.58
C GLN A 167 16.06 3.49 -1.50
N MET A 168 16.08 4.21 -0.39
CA MET A 168 15.27 5.41 -0.22
C MET A 168 15.76 6.57 -1.10
N LYS A 169 17.08 6.71 -1.28
CA LYS A 169 17.66 7.70 -2.20
C LYS A 169 17.25 7.39 -3.64
N GLN A 170 17.33 6.13 -4.06
CA GLN A 170 16.86 5.71 -5.39
C GLN A 170 15.36 5.95 -5.55
N ALA A 171 14.54 5.63 -4.55
CA ALA A 171 13.10 5.91 -4.59
C ALA A 171 12.83 7.40 -4.79
N TYR A 172 13.50 8.24 -4.01
CA TYR A 172 13.38 9.70 -4.13
C TYR A 172 13.77 10.21 -5.52
N ASP A 173 14.87 9.71 -6.09
CA ASP A 173 15.36 10.09 -7.42
C ASP A 173 14.41 9.63 -8.55
N HIS A 174 13.55 8.65 -8.27
CA HIS A 174 12.46 8.19 -9.15
C HIS A 174 11.10 8.82 -8.81
N ASP A 175 11.08 9.98 -8.15
CA ASP A 175 9.87 10.73 -7.79
C ASP A 175 8.91 10.00 -6.84
N VAL A 176 9.41 9.10 -6.01
CA VAL A 176 8.66 8.51 -4.90
C VAL A 176 8.70 9.49 -3.72
N ARG A 177 7.83 10.52 -3.76
CA ARG A 177 7.88 11.66 -2.84
C ARG A 177 6.55 11.98 -2.16
N LYS A 178 5.47 11.32 -2.57
CA LYS A 178 4.12 11.66 -2.11
C LYS A 178 3.83 11.17 -0.70
N ILE A 179 4.18 9.92 -0.43
CA ILE A 179 3.88 9.24 0.83
C ILE A 179 5.04 8.29 1.15
N TRP A 180 5.57 8.40 2.36
CA TRP A 180 6.56 7.46 2.88
C TRP A 180 6.03 6.81 4.15
N ILE A 181 5.90 5.50 4.16
CA ILE A 181 5.46 4.69 5.30
C ILE A 181 6.57 3.73 5.67
N LEU A 182 6.92 3.69 6.95
CA LEU A 182 7.85 2.72 7.51
C LEU A 182 7.08 1.69 8.34
N ASN A 183 7.21 0.42 7.98
CA ASN A 183 6.73 -0.68 8.81
C ASN A 183 7.78 -1.00 9.87
N VAL A 184 7.42 -0.74 11.12
CA VAL A 184 8.26 -0.94 12.29
C VAL A 184 7.59 -1.96 13.20
N GLY A 185 8.32 -3.01 13.60
CA GLY A 185 7.87 -3.93 14.65
C GLY A 185 8.16 -3.37 16.04
N ASP A 186 9.07 -4.01 16.77
CA ASP A 186 9.54 -3.50 18.06
C ASP A 186 10.43 -2.27 17.83
N ILE A 187 9.94 -1.11 18.25
CA ILE A 187 10.61 0.18 17.97
C ILE A 187 12.03 0.21 18.58
N LYS A 188 12.15 -0.27 19.81
CA LYS A 188 13.38 -0.14 20.61
C LYS A 188 14.66 -0.65 19.93
N PRO A 189 14.71 -1.83 19.29
CA PRO A 189 15.93 -2.31 18.66
C PRO A 189 16.21 -1.70 17.27
N ILE A 190 15.27 -0.94 16.69
CA ILE A 190 15.40 -0.37 15.34
C ILE A 190 15.19 1.16 15.33
N GLU A 191 15.52 1.81 16.44
CA GLU A 191 15.49 3.28 16.59
C GLU A 191 16.30 3.98 15.51
N TYR A 192 17.51 3.49 15.27
CA TYR A 192 18.42 4.10 14.31
C TYR A 192 17.89 4.07 12.88
N GLN A 193 17.37 2.92 12.42
CA GLN A 193 16.79 2.80 11.07
C GLN A 193 15.53 3.65 10.94
N THR A 194 14.75 3.76 12.00
CA THR A 194 13.53 4.59 12.04
C THR A 194 13.89 6.08 11.94
N GLU A 195 14.85 6.54 12.73
CA GLU A 195 15.35 7.92 12.69
C GLU A 195 15.92 8.25 11.31
N LEU A 196 16.82 7.41 10.80
CA LEU A 196 17.39 7.58 9.47
C LEU A 196 16.32 7.69 8.37
N PHE A 197 15.30 6.84 8.40
CA PHE A 197 14.20 6.90 7.42
C PHE A 197 13.42 8.21 7.51
N LEU A 198 13.12 8.68 8.71
CA LEU A 198 12.36 9.91 8.93
C LEU A 198 13.19 11.15 8.58
N ASP A 199 14.48 11.16 8.90
CA ASP A 199 15.40 12.23 8.52
C ASP A 199 15.52 12.35 6.98
N MET A 200 15.65 11.21 6.30
CA MET A 200 15.65 11.19 4.83
C MET A 200 14.31 11.63 4.23
N ALA A 201 13.18 11.30 4.87
CA ALA A 201 11.86 11.75 4.43
C ALA A 201 11.70 13.27 4.60
N TRP A 202 12.31 13.85 5.62
CA TRP A 202 12.35 15.28 5.86
C TRP A 202 13.31 16.00 4.91
N ASN A 203 14.53 15.49 4.77
CA ASN A 203 15.55 16.05 3.89
C ASN A 203 16.46 14.96 3.35
N ILE A 204 16.26 14.58 2.09
CA ILE A 204 17.00 13.50 1.42
C ILE A 204 18.53 13.77 1.31
N GLU A 205 18.94 15.00 1.39
CA GLU A 205 20.36 15.42 1.36
C GLU A 205 21.00 15.46 2.76
N ASP A 206 20.24 15.18 3.81
CA ASP A 206 20.80 15.11 5.16
C ASP A 206 21.62 13.83 5.33
N ARG A 207 22.95 14.00 5.28
CA ARG A 207 23.92 12.90 5.41
C ARG A 207 24.43 12.71 6.83
N LYS A 208 24.00 13.51 7.78
CA LYS A 208 24.50 13.46 9.16
C LYS A 208 24.14 12.15 9.87
N SER A 209 23.05 11.55 9.48
CA SER A 209 22.57 10.29 10.06
C SER A 209 23.18 9.03 9.42
N VAL A 210 24.02 9.17 8.39
CA VAL A 210 24.61 8.03 7.65
C VAL A 210 26.10 7.83 7.93
N VAL A 211 26.74 8.72 8.69
CA VAL A 211 28.18 8.69 9.01
C VAL A 211 28.43 8.22 10.42
#